data_8bd7b7247ee65098025f7882e2aa579e
#
_entry.id   8bd7b7247ee65098025f7882e2aa579e
#
_cell.length_a   1.000
_cell.length_b   1.000
_cell.length_c   1.000
_cell.angle_alpha   90.00
_cell.angle_beta   90.00
_cell.angle_gamma   90.00
#
_symmetry.space_group_name_H-M   'P 1'
#
loop_
_entity.id
_entity.type
_entity.pdbx_description
1 polymer ?
#
loop_
_entity_poly.entity_id
_entity_poly.type
_entity_poly.pdbx_seq_one_letter_code
_entity_poly.pdbx_strand_id
1 'polypeptide(L)'
;MEESDVLVISDYGHGVLTDWGTEKLIKAAKEANIPTICDPKLTGLHRIKGADWVLFQTRGLDLLRRRMGASDASECAARLLEENDWSNLLVLGGEDGVTVYNEKENEIHVGCTLGQPRQVIGLLDAAAVAVTSALCLRLNSHDVAYLANAACEVIMSTEGRFTLTRTDLSNRLDEVSWNMQISKR
;
A
#
# COMPACT_ATOMS: atom_id res chain seq x y z
N MET A 1 8.09 -21.42 -4.22
CA MET A 1 7.08 -20.72 -3.39
C MET A 1 6.78 -21.44 -2.07
N GLU A 2 7.06 -22.70 -1.90
CA GLU A 2 6.74 -23.44 -0.66
C GLU A 2 7.38 -22.91 0.63
N GLU A 3 8.38 -22.03 0.52
CA GLU A 3 9.08 -21.40 1.67
C GLU A 3 8.87 -19.87 1.74
N SER A 4 7.86 -19.35 1.03
CA SER A 4 7.60 -17.90 0.98
C SER A 4 6.29 -17.57 1.65
N ASP A 5 6.24 -16.52 2.46
CA ASP A 5 5.04 -16.06 3.17
C ASP A 5 4.26 -14.99 2.38
N VAL A 6 4.92 -14.22 1.54
CA VAL A 6 4.32 -13.13 0.73
C VAL A 6 5.08 -13.01 -0.59
N LEU A 7 4.37 -12.73 -1.69
CA LEU A 7 4.95 -12.35 -2.98
C LEU A 7 4.83 -10.84 -3.18
N VAL A 8 5.98 -10.16 -3.33
CA VAL A 8 6.01 -8.73 -3.65
C VAL A 8 6.42 -8.53 -5.11
N ILE A 9 5.61 -7.79 -5.87
CA ILE A 9 5.85 -7.44 -7.28
C ILE A 9 5.96 -5.92 -7.38
N SER A 10 7.18 -5.40 -7.59
CA SER A 10 7.42 -3.97 -7.80
C SER A 10 7.85 -3.72 -9.24
N ASP A 11 7.00 -2.99 -10.01
CA ASP A 11 7.24 -2.72 -11.44
C ASP A 11 7.80 -1.32 -11.65
N TYR A 12 9.09 -1.23 -11.92
CA TYR A 12 9.75 0.02 -12.30
C TYR A 12 9.65 0.35 -13.81
N GLY A 13 8.98 -0.49 -14.59
CA GLY A 13 8.76 -0.24 -16.02
C GLY A 13 9.99 -0.48 -16.90
N HIS A 14 10.97 -1.25 -16.43
CA HIS A 14 12.21 -1.55 -17.16
C HIS A 14 12.17 -2.88 -17.95
N GLY A 15 10.98 -3.46 -18.11
CA GLY A 15 10.78 -4.64 -18.96
C GLY A 15 11.14 -5.99 -18.30
N VAL A 16 11.47 -6.01 -17.01
CA VAL A 16 11.73 -7.26 -16.26
C VAL A 16 10.43 -8.06 -16.09
N LEU A 17 9.34 -7.35 -15.79
CA LEU A 17 8.02 -7.96 -15.61
C LEU A 17 7.28 -7.98 -16.96
N THR A 18 7.08 -9.19 -17.49
CA THR A 18 6.28 -9.42 -18.69
C THR A 18 4.85 -9.78 -18.31
N ASP A 19 3.88 -9.57 -19.21
CA ASP A 19 2.47 -9.90 -18.98
C ASP A 19 2.30 -11.35 -18.55
N TRP A 20 2.86 -12.27 -19.34
CA TRP A 20 2.80 -13.71 -19.07
C TRP A 20 3.53 -14.12 -17.77
N GLY A 21 4.71 -13.53 -17.50
CA GLY A 21 5.50 -13.85 -16.31
C GLY A 21 4.79 -13.42 -15.03
N THR A 22 4.23 -12.21 -15.01
CA THR A 22 3.51 -11.66 -13.87
C THR A 22 2.22 -12.41 -13.60
N GLU A 23 1.45 -12.73 -14.63
CA GLU A 23 0.24 -13.54 -14.52
C GLU A 23 0.53 -14.91 -13.88
N LYS A 24 1.61 -15.59 -14.34
CA LYS A 24 2.02 -16.87 -13.76
C LYS A 24 2.44 -16.75 -12.30
N LEU A 25 3.13 -15.68 -11.92
CA LEU A 25 3.56 -15.46 -10.53
C LEU A 25 2.34 -15.29 -9.62
N ILE A 26 1.37 -14.46 -10.00
CA ILE A 26 0.14 -14.24 -9.23
C ILE A 26 -0.68 -15.53 -9.12
N LYS A 27 -0.82 -16.26 -10.23
CA LYS A 27 -1.53 -17.54 -10.23
C LYS A 27 -0.85 -18.56 -9.30
N ALA A 28 0.46 -18.69 -9.36
CA ALA A 28 1.21 -19.63 -8.50
C ALA A 28 1.15 -19.21 -7.03
N ALA A 29 1.13 -17.92 -6.71
CA ALA A 29 0.93 -17.42 -5.35
C ALA A 29 -0.49 -17.77 -4.84
N LYS A 30 -1.52 -17.56 -5.66
CA LYS A 30 -2.91 -17.93 -5.35
C LYS A 30 -3.05 -19.44 -5.09
N GLU A 31 -2.46 -20.28 -5.93
CA GLU A 31 -2.47 -21.76 -5.76
C GLU A 31 -1.75 -22.20 -4.47
N ALA A 32 -0.71 -21.47 -4.06
CA ALA A 32 0.02 -21.71 -2.82
C ALA A 32 -0.59 -21.03 -1.57
N ASN A 33 -1.69 -20.28 -1.71
CA ASN A 33 -2.28 -19.44 -0.67
C ASN A 33 -1.29 -18.42 -0.07
N ILE A 34 -0.42 -17.87 -0.93
CA ILE A 34 0.56 -16.84 -0.58
C ILE A 34 -0.02 -15.48 -1.01
N PRO A 35 -0.21 -14.52 -0.09
CA PRO A 35 -0.71 -13.20 -0.44
C PRO A 35 0.27 -12.45 -1.35
N THR A 36 -0.29 -11.63 -2.24
CA THR A 36 0.44 -10.85 -3.23
C THR A 36 0.34 -9.36 -2.93
N ILE A 37 1.46 -8.65 -3.05
CA ILE A 37 1.54 -7.19 -2.98
C ILE A 37 2.13 -6.68 -4.28
N CYS A 38 1.45 -5.74 -4.93
CA CYS A 38 1.87 -5.19 -6.21
C CYS A 38 1.99 -3.66 -6.15
N ASP A 39 3.13 -3.13 -6.60
CA ASP A 39 3.35 -1.72 -6.91
C ASP A 39 3.53 -1.59 -8.43
N PRO A 40 2.44 -1.42 -9.20
CA PRO A 40 2.48 -1.42 -10.65
C PRO A 40 2.74 -0.03 -11.21
N LYS A 41 3.35 0.03 -12.40
CA LYS A 41 3.18 1.21 -13.26
C LYS A 41 1.76 1.27 -13.82
N LEU A 42 1.19 2.47 -14.00
CA LEU A 42 -0.16 2.65 -14.53
C LEU A 42 -0.39 2.02 -15.91
N THR A 43 0.67 1.80 -16.66
CA THR A 43 0.63 1.10 -17.97
C THR A 43 0.62 -0.43 -17.84
N GLY A 44 0.84 -0.96 -16.64
CA GLY A 44 0.97 -2.39 -16.35
C GLY A 44 -0.14 -2.97 -15.49
N LEU A 45 -1.25 -2.25 -15.26
CA LEU A 45 -2.33 -2.70 -14.37
C LEU A 45 -2.93 -4.05 -14.77
N HIS A 46 -3.06 -4.31 -16.08
CA HIS A 46 -3.56 -5.57 -16.61
C HIS A 46 -2.70 -6.80 -16.23
N ARG A 47 -1.43 -6.59 -15.87
CA ARG A 47 -0.49 -7.66 -15.50
C ARG A 47 -0.75 -8.21 -14.10
N ILE A 48 -1.32 -7.39 -13.24
CA ILE A 48 -1.51 -7.71 -11.82
C ILE A 48 -2.94 -8.05 -11.47
N LYS A 49 -3.71 -8.54 -12.47
CA LYS A 49 -5.08 -8.99 -12.24
C LYS A 49 -5.11 -10.13 -11.21
N GLY A 50 -6.00 -10.00 -10.22
CA GLY A 50 -6.16 -10.97 -9.14
C GLY A 50 -5.16 -10.79 -7.99
N ALA A 51 -4.46 -9.65 -7.90
CA ALA A 51 -3.59 -9.35 -6.77
C ALA A 51 -4.39 -9.10 -5.47
N ASP A 52 -3.83 -9.48 -4.31
CA ASP A 52 -4.49 -9.27 -3.03
C ASP A 52 -4.35 -7.83 -2.53
N TRP A 53 -3.17 -7.23 -2.71
CA TRP A 53 -2.88 -5.86 -2.33
C TRP A 53 -2.20 -5.11 -3.47
N VAL A 54 -2.74 -3.94 -3.79
CA VAL A 54 -2.14 -3.03 -4.79
C VAL A 54 -1.84 -1.69 -4.14
N LEU A 55 -0.65 -1.16 -4.38
CA LEU A 55 -0.19 0.08 -3.79
C LEU A 55 -0.14 1.19 -4.84
N PHE A 56 -0.76 2.32 -4.53
CA PHE A 56 -0.71 3.54 -5.34
C PHE A 56 -0.29 4.74 -4.51
N GLN A 57 0.19 5.77 -5.19
CA GLN A 57 0.17 7.13 -4.68
C GLN A 57 -1.12 7.83 -5.13
N THR A 58 -1.58 8.83 -4.37
CA THR A 58 -2.78 9.63 -4.70
C THR A 58 -2.75 10.16 -6.14
N ARG A 59 -1.59 10.62 -6.61
CA ARG A 59 -1.42 11.08 -7.99
C ARG A 59 -1.76 10.00 -9.03
N GLY A 60 -1.41 8.75 -8.77
CA GLY A 60 -1.72 7.62 -9.65
C GLY A 60 -3.23 7.36 -9.71
N LEU A 61 -3.88 7.31 -8.54
CA LEU A 61 -5.33 7.14 -8.46
C LEU A 61 -6.08 8.30 -9.12
N ASP A 62 -5.65 9.54 -8.92
CA ASP A 62 -6.25 10.73 -9.55
C ASP A 62 -6.17 10.71 -11.08
N LEU A 63 -5.05 10.25 -11.65
CA LEU A 63 -4.93 10.09 -13.09
C LEU A 63 -5.91 9.05 -13.64
N LEU A 64 -6.06 7.93 -12.95
CA LEU A 64 -7.02 6.88 -13.32
C LEU A 64 -8.45 7.37 -13.14
N ARG A 65 -8.78 8.05 -12.03
CA ARG A 65 -10.10 8.65 -11.79
C ARG A 65 -10.56 9.52 -12.92
N ARG A 66 -9.69 10.45 -13.37
CA ARG A 66 -9.99 11.33 -14.53
C ARG A 66 -10.16 10.57 -15.83
N ARG A 67 -9.33 9.54 -16.07
CA ARG A 67 -9.40 8.70 -17.28
C ARG A 67 -10.66 7.85 -17.32
N MET A 68 -11.11 7.34 -16.19
CA MET A 68 -12.31 6.52 -16.06
C MET A 68 -13.60 7.33 -15.92
N GLY A 69 -13.49 8.66 -15.73
CA GLY A 69 -14.63 9.53 -15.51
C GLY A 69 -15.35 9.26 -14.19
N ALA A 70 -14.63 8.76 -13.16
CA ALA A 70 -15.17 8.54 -11.85
C ALA A 70 -15.33 9.87 -11.09
N SER A 71 -16.41 10.00 -10.30
CA SER A 71 -16.76 11.22 -9.58
C SER A 71 -15.74 11.55 -8.48
N ASP A 72 -15.28 10.51 -7.77
CA ASP A 72 -14.37 10.63 -6.64
C ASP A 72 -13.38 9.45 -6.57
N ALA A 73 -12.51 9.46 -5.55
CA ALA A 73 -11.50 8.44 -5.35
C ALA A 73 -12.10 7.08 -4.97
N SER A 74 -13.16 7.07 -4.17
CA SER A 74 -13.83 5.84 -3.73
C SER A 74 -14.50 5.13 -4.90
N GLU A 75 -15.20 5.85 -5.78
CA GLU A 75 -15.79 5.27 -6.99
C GLU A 75 -14.70 4.72 -7.93
N CYS A 76 -13.61 5.46 -8.10
CA CYS A 76 -12.49 5.00 -8.90
C CYS A 76 -11.87 3.71 -8.32
N ALA A 77 -11.64 3.69 -7.02
CA ALA A 77 -11.09 2.54 -6.32
C ALA A 77 -12.00 1.30 -6.45
N ALA A 78 -13.30 1.47 -6.22
CA ALA A 78 -14.28 0.38 -6.36
C ALA A 78 -14.26 -0.24 -7.77
N ARG A 79 -14.26 0.60 -8.80
CA ARG A 79 -14.16 0.12 -10.20
C ARG A 79 -12.84 -0.60 -10.48
N LEU A 80 -11.72 -0.09 -9.97
CA LEU A 80 -10.41 -0.72 -10.15
C LEU A 80 -10.33 -2.08 -9.46
N LEU A 81 -10.89 -2.21 -8.26
CA LEU A 81 -10.98 -3.48 -7.52
C LEU A 81 -11.78 -4.50 -8.32
N GLU A 82 -12.98 -4.13 -8.79
CA GLU A 82 -13.87 -5.00 -9.55
C GLU A 82 -13.26 -5.40 -10.92
N GLU A 83 -12.81 -4.43 -11.72
CA GLU A 83 -12.29 -4.68 -13.09
C GLU A 83 -11.04 -5.57 -13.10
N ASN A 84 -10.22 -5.47 -12.03
CA ASN A 84 -8.94 -6.17 -11.96
C ASN A 84 -8.94 -7.36 -10.97
N ASP A 85 -10.06 -7.68 -10.32
CA ASP A 85 -10.13 -8.74 -9.30
C ASP A 85 -9.09 -8.52 -8.18
N TRP A 86 -8.92 -7.26 -7.73
CA TRP A 86 -8.05 -6.93 -6.60
C TRP A 86 -8.84 -6.97 -5.29
N SER A 87 -8.21 -7.48 -4.22
CA SER A 87 -8.88 -7.53 -2.91
C SER A 87 -8.77 -6.22 -2.13
N ASN A 88 -7.62 -5.53 -2.23
CA ASN A 88 -7.36 -4.30 -1.50
C ASN A 88 -6.53 -3.33 -2.36
N LEU A 89 -6.87 -2.04 -2.29
CA LEU A 89 -6.10 -0.95 -2.88
C LEU A 89 -5.64 0.00 -1.77
N LEU A 90 -4.35 0.09 -1.54
CA LEU A 90 -3.74 0.99 -0.57
C LEU A 90 -3.19 2.22 -1.30
N VAL A 91 -3.63 3.40 -0.89
CA VAL A 91 -3.26 4.68 -1.50
C VAL A 91 -2.49 5.54 -0.50
N LEU A 92 -1.28 5.94 -0.91
CA LEU A 92 -0.40 6.80 -0.12
C LEU A 92 -0.67 8.26 -0.46
N GLY A 93 -1.19 9.02 0.50
CA GLY A 93 -1.49 10.44 0.39
C GLY A 93 -0.35 11.36 0.84
N GLY A 94 0.76 10.83 1.34
CA GLY A 94 1.81 11.65 1.95
C GLY A 94 1.29 12.36 3.20
N GLU A 95 1.15 13.69 3.15
CA GLU A 95 0.61 14.50 4.24
C GLU A 95 -0.84 14.15 4.61
N ASP A 96 -1.60 13.60 3.67
CA ASP A 96 -2.98 13.17 3.91
C ASP A 96 -3.06 11.80 4.61
N GLY A 97 -1.92 11.08 4.71
CA GLY A 97 -1.87 9.76 5.31
C GLY A 97 -2.09 8.62 4.32
N VAL A 98 -2.72 7.55 4.78
CA VAL A 98 -2.94 6.32 4.00
C VAL A 98 -4.43 5.98 3.97
N THR A 99 -4.91 5.59 2.78
CA THR A 99 -6.29 5.10 2.61
C THR A 99 -6.26 3.70 2.01
N VAL A 100 -7.02 2.78 2.58
CA VAL A 100 -7.26 1.43 2.05
C VAL A 100 -8.70 1.33 1.58
N TYR A 101 -8.89 0.88 0.35
CA TYR A 101 -10.19 0.55 -0.24
C TYR A 101 -10.31 -0.96 -0.40
N ASN A 102 -11.41 -1.54 0.02
CA ASN A 102 -11.76 -2.94 -0.19
C ASN A 102 -13.29 -3.14 -0.13
N GLU A 103 -13.79 -4.30 -0.57
CA GLU A 103 -15.23 -4.58 -0.61
C GLU A 103 -15.88 -4.68 0.77
N LYS A 104 -15.13 -5.05 1.83
CA LYS A 104 -15.70 -5.33 3.16
C LYS A 104 -15.97 -4.06 3.96
N GLU A 105 -15.03 -3.13 3.90
CA GLU A 105 -15.00 -1.93 4.76
C GLU A 105 -15.20 -0.66 3.95
N ASN A 106 -15.31 -0.76 2.62
CA ASN A 106 -15.34 0.30 1.62
C ASN A 106 -14.08 1.17 1.66
N GLU A 107 -13.88 1.92 2.74
CA GLU A 107 -12.77 2.85 2.91
C GLU A 107 -12.30 2.87 4.36
N ILE A 108 -10.99 2.68 4.56
CA ILE A 108 -10.29 2.87 5.84
C ILE A 108 -9.27 3.98 5.63
N HIS A 109 -9.41 5.09 6.36
CA HIS A 109 -8.47 6.19 6.29
C HIS A 109 -7.69 6.36 7.60
N VAL A 110 -6.36 6.46 7.51
CA VAL A 110 -5.45 6.77 8.60
C VAL A 110 -4.73 8.07 8.27
N GLY A 111 -5.08 9.14 8.95
CA GLY A 111 -4.49 10.47 8.74
C GLY A 111 -3.03 10.52 9.17
N CYS A 112 -2.22 11.30 8.47
CA CYS A 112 -0.86 11.61 8.85
C CYS A 112 -0.84 12.54 10.06
N THR A 113 0.00 12.25 11.06
CA THR A 113 0.12 13.07 12.27
C THR A 113 1.35 13.97 12.25
N LEU A 114 2.15 13.91 11.18
CA LEU A 114 3.28 14.80 10.97
C LEU A 114 2.82 16.15 10.41
N GLY A 115 3.61 17.18 10.70
CA GLY A 115 3.53 18.43 9.96
C GLY A 115 4.05 18.30 8.53
N GLN A 116 4.80 19.29 8.04
CA GLN A 116 5.35 19.23 6.70
C GLN A 116 6.38 18.10 6.55
N PRO A 117 6.28 17.26 5.51
CA PRO A 117 7.24 16.21 5.26
C PRO A 117 8.58 16.79 4.83
N ARG A 118 9.68 16.21 5.30
CA ARG A 118 11.04 16.56 4.87
C ARG A 118 11.41 15.89 3.55
N GLN A 119 10.82 14.73 3.26
CA GLN A 119 10.97 14.02 1.99
C GLN A 119 9.76 13.12 1.71
N VAL A 120 9.64 12.70 0.45
CA VAL A 120 8.60 11.77 -0.03
C VAL A 120 9.18 10.58 -0.83
N ILE A 121 10.52 10.51 -0.90
CA ILE A 121 11.20 9.43 -1.63
C ILE A 121 11.22 8.18 -0.76
N GLY A 122 10.83 7.04 -1.34
CA GLY A 122 10.80 5.74 -0.64
C GLY A 122 9.52 5.43 0.11
N LEU A 123 8.46 6.25 -0.03
CA LEU A 123 7.18 5.99 0.65
C LEU A 123 6.54 4.67 0.20
N LEU A 124 6.53 4.39 -1.11
CA LEU A 124 5.99 3.13 -1.63
C LEU A 124 6.80 1.92 -1.14
N ASP A 125 8.13 2.04 -1.11
CA ASP A 125 9.00 0.97 -0.63
C ASP A 125 8.76 0.70 0.86
N ALA A 126 8.67 1.75 1.68
CA ALA A 126 8.38 1.64 3.11
C ALA A 126 7.00 1.03 3.37
N ALA A 127 5.98 1.48 2.64
CA ALA A 127 4.63 0.93 2.72
C ALA A 127 4.61 -0.55 2.29
N ALA A 128 5.29 -0.91 1.20
CA ALA A 128 5.37 -2.30 0.75
C ALA A 128 5.97 -3.22 1.81
N VAL A 129 7.06 -2.79 2.47
CA VAL A 129 7.68 -3.55 3.57
C VAL A 129 6.75 -3.66 4.77
N ALA A 130 6.06 -2.58 5.14
CA ALA A 130 5.11 -2.57 6.25
C ALA A 130 3.93 -3.50 5.98
N VAL A 131 3.32 -3.41 4.79
CA VAL A 131 2.21 -4.28 4.36
C VAL A 131 2.68 -5.74 4.33
N THR A 132 3.86 -6.02 3.77
CA THR A 132 4.45 -7.38 3.77
C THR A 132 4.54 -7.93 5.19
N SER A 133 5.09 -7.15 6.12
CA SER A 133 5.22 -7.56 7.53
C SER A 133 3.86 -7.81 8.19
N ALA A 134 2.88 -6.96 7.91
CA ALA A 134 1.52 -7.09 8.43
C ALA A 134 0.84 -8.37 7.90
N LEU A 135 1.01 -8.69 6.62
CA LEU A 135 0.42 -9.89 6.02
C LEU A 135 1.07 -11.18 6.54
N CYS A 136 2.39 -11.20 6.76
CA CYS A 136 3.06 -12.32 7.43
C CYS A 136 2.50 -12.58 8.83
N LEU A 137 2.06 -11.52 9.53
CA LEU A 137 1.42 -11.60 10.85
C LEU A 137 -0.10 -11.78 10.78
N ARG A 138 -0.69 -11.84 9.59
CA ARG A 138 -2.13 -11.98 9.34
C ARG A 138 -2.98 -10.88 10.00
N LEU A 139 -2.47 -9.64 9.99
CA LEU A 139 -3.17 -8.49 10.53
C LEU A 139 -4.37 -8.12 9.63
N ASN A 140 -5.38 -7.48 10.25
CA ASN A 140 -6.55 -6.98 9.52
C ASN A 140 -6.23 -5.68 8.76
N SER A 141 -7.14 -5.23 7.87
CA SER A 141 -6.92 -4.07 7.00
C SER A 141 -6.67 -2.76 7.76
N HIS A 142 -7.29 -2.58 8.93
CA HIS A 142 -7.04 -1.42 9.78
C HIS A 142 -5.60 -1.39 10.28
N ASP A 143 -5.12 -2.51 10.83
CA ASP A 143 -3.75 -2.61 11.33
C ASP A 143 -2.72 -2.47 10.20
N VAL A 144 -3.03 -3.01 9.00
CA VAL A 144 -2.20 -2.81 7.79
C VAL A 144 -2.11 -1.32 7.45
N ALA A 145 -3.24 -0.59 7.45
CA ALA A 145 -3.28 0.84 7.15
C ALA A 145 -2.47 1.65 8.17
N TYR A 146 -2.62 1.37 9.47
CA TYR A 146 -1.85 2.02 10.53
C TYR A 146 -0.35 1.76 10.41
N LEU A 147 0.05 0.51 10.15
CA LEU A 147 1.47 0.15 10.02
C LEU A 147 2.09 0.79 8.78
N ALA A 148 1.38 0.81 7.66
CA ALA A 148 1.82 1.47 6.43
C ALA A 148 1.95 2.99 6.62
N ASN A 149 0.97 3.63 7.30
CA ASN A 149 1.03 5.06 7.61
C ASN A 149 2.23 5.39 8.50
N ALA A 150 2.44 4.62 9.58
CA ALA A 150 3.57 4.83 10.48
C ALA A 150 4.92 4.68 9.75
N ALA A 151 5.07 3.71 8.86
CA ALA A 151 6.26 3.54 8.04
C ALA A 151 6.49 4.75 7.11
N CYS A 152 5.44 5.25 6.47
CA CYS A 152 5.52 6.47 5.66
C CYS A 152 5.90 7.69 6.49
N GLU A 153 5.34 7.85 7.69
CA GLU A 153 5.66 8.96 8.59
C GLU A 153 7.12 8.93 9.05
N VAL A 154 7.70 7.76 9.33
CA VAL A 154 9.14 7.66 9.63
C VAL A 154 9.96 8.17 8.45
N ILE A 155 9.66 7.74 7.22
CA ILE A 155 10.37 8.23 6.03
C ILE A 155 10.20 9.74 5.86
N MET A 156 8.99 10.25 6.00
CA MET A 156 8.69 11.68 5.85
C MET A 156 9.36 12.57 6.91
N SER A 157 9.64 12.03 8.09
CA SER A 157 10.31 12.76 9.18
C SER A 157 11.83 12.84 9.04
N THR A 158 12.44 12.05 8.15
CA THR A 158 13.89 11.95 7.97
C THR A 158 14.37 12.77 6.78
N GLU A 159 15.69 12.98 6.67
CA GLU A 159 16.34 13.63 5.54
C GLU A 159 17.34 12.71 4.86
N GLY A 160 17.40 12.77 3.54
CA GLY A 160 18.38 12.02 2.74
C GLY A 160 18.08 10.52 2.67
N ARG A 161 19.14 9.71 2.48
CA ARG A 161 19.00 8.25 2.47
C ARG A 161 18.76 7.73 3.87
N PHE A 162 17.65 7.06 4.05
CA PHE A 162 17.27 6.47 5.31
C PHE A 162 16.88 4.99 5.13
N THR A 163 17.29 4.15 6.08
CA THR A 163 16.87 2.75 6.13
C THR A 163 15.90 2.58 7.28
N LEU A 164 14.65 2.30 6.97
CA LEU A 164 13.61 2.04 7.96
C LEU A 164 13.99 0.80 8.79
N THR A 165 14.07 0.97 10.11
CA THR A 165 14.31 -0.14 11.04
C THR A 165 13.05 -0.48 11.82
N ARG A 166 13.03 -1.68 12.43
CA ARG A 166 11.97 -2.10 13.33
C ARG A 166 11.83 -1.13 14.53
N THR A 167 12.94 -0.63 15.04
CA THR A 167 12.95 0.30 16.18
C THR A 167 12.29 1.63 15.82
N ASP A 168 12.60 2.18 14.63
CA ASP A 168 11.99 3.44 14.15
C ASP A 168 10.48 3.30 14.04
N LEU A 169 10.02 2.18 13.46
CA LEU A 169 8.61 1.89 13.29
C LEU A 169 7.91 1.71 14.66
N SER A 170 8.51 0.96 15.58
CA SER A 170 7.97 0.77 16.93
C SER A 170 7.85 2.10 17.68
N ASN A 171 8.90 2.92 17.67
CA ASN A 171 8.89 4.24 18.30
C ASN A 171 7.77 5.12 17.73
N ARG A 172 7.59 5.09 16.39
CA ARG A 172 6.53 5.88 15.74
C ARG A 172 5.13 5.41 16.14
N LEU A 173 4.88 4.12 16.19
CA LEU A 173 3.61 3.56 16.66
C LEU A 173 3.31 3.92 18.13
N ASP A 174 4.31 3.91 18.97
CA ASP A 174 4.18 4.31 20.38
C ASP A 174 3.81 5.80 20.49
N GLU A 175 4.47 6.68 19.75
CA GLU A 175 4.16 8.13 19.70
C GLU A 175 2.71 8.39 19.25
N VAL A 176 2.24 7.72 18.19
CA VAL A 176 0.86 7.85 17.71
C VAL A 176 -0.14 7.37 18.76
N SER A 177 0.14 6.25 19.44
CA SER A 177 -0.68 5.71 20.52
C SER A 177 -0.79 6.69 21.69
N TRP A 178 0.30 7.31 22.12
CA TRP A 178 0.32 8.35 23.15
C TRP A 178 -0.53 9.56 22.78
N ASN A 179 -0.38 10.06 21.56
CA ASN A 179 -1.16 11.21 21.07
C ASN A 179 -2.67 10.93 21.07
N MET A 180 -3.08 9.71 20.69
CA MET A 180 -4.49 9.30 20.74
C MET A 180 -5.04 9.23 22.17
N GLN A 181 -4.23 8.85 23.15
CA GLN A 181 -4.66 8.79 24.55
C GLN A 181 -4.81 10.18 25.18
N ILE A 182 -3.96 11.14 24.81
CA ILE A 182 -4.04 12.52 25.31
C ILE A 182 -5.24 13.26 24.71
N SER A 183 -5.54 13.06 23.43
CA SER A 183 -6.66 13.74 22.76
C SER A 183 -8.05 13.24 23.19
N LYS A 184 -8.12 12.14 23.95
CA LYS A 184 -9.37 11.61 24.54
C LYS A 184 -9.63 12.08 25.96
N ARG A 185 -8.77 12.90 26.54
CA ARG A 185 -8.95 13.54 27.85
C ARG A 185 -9.35 14.99 27.69
#